data_c6b4466e5d6c1462d1c6074e895c2a97
#
_entry.id   c6b4466e5d6c1462d1c6074e895c2a97
#
_cell.length_a   1.000
_cell.length_b   1.000
_cell.length_c   1.000
_cell.angle_alpha   90.00
_cell.angle_beta   90.00
_cell.angle_gamma   90.00
#
_symmetry.space_group_name_H-M   'P 1'
#
loop_
_entity.id
_entity.type
_entity.pdbx_description
1 polymer ?
#
loop_
_entity_poly.entity_id
_entity_poly.type
_entity_poly.pdbx_seq_one_letter_code
_entity_poly.pdbx_strand_id
1 'polypeptide(L)'
;MQYTIESIKSNILDWVENNIGLNFSFRKYQLESIMFIIKSILNDNRETSIIEAPTGSGKSLICIICAGVLSKYYHKSSYILCSDLFLWQQYADFIDKMSLYEFGYIKGAIGNYTCFVNKQDLSCGRCKLAKVSYGQLRDKNWR
;
A
#
# COMPACT_ATOMS: atom_id res chain seq x y z
N MET A 1 22.79 -4.55 11.48
CA MET A 1 22.62 -5.93 10.96
C MET A 1 22.47 -5.80 9.45
N GLN A 2 23.29 -6.48 8.66
CA GLN A 2 23.26 -6.37 7.20
C GLN A 2 22.57 -7.62 6.64
N TYR A 3 21.56 -7.43 5.82
CA TYR A 3 20.82 -8.54 5.20
C TYR A 3 21.48 -8.96 3.89
N THR A 4 21.58 -10.27 3.64
CA THR A 4 22.15 -10.78 2.39
C THR A 4 21.17 -10.61 1.24
N ILE A 5 21.68 -10.49 0.02
CA ILE A 5 20.87 -10.38 -1.20
C ILE A 5 19.99 -11.62 -1.36
N GLU A 6 20.53 -12.77 -1.04
CA GLU A 6 19.83 -14.05 -1.10
C GLU A 6 18.66 -14.09 -0.11
N SER A 7 18.84 -13.61 1.13
CA SER A 7 17.76 -13.56 2.11
C SER A 7 16.64 -12.62 1.70
N ILE A 8 16.99 -11.44 1.16
CA ILE A 8 16.01 -10.48 0.64
C ILE A 8 15.21 -11.11 -0.49
N LYS A 9 15.89 -11.74 -1.46
CA LYS A 9 15.24 -12.40 -2.59
C LYS A 9 14.32 -13.53 -2.15
N SER A 10 14.77 -14.37 -1.22
CA SER A 10 13.97 -15.46 -0.67
C SER A 10 12.69 -14.94 -0.01
N ASN A 11 12.76 -13.88 0.79
CA ASN A 11 11.62 -13.27 1.45
C ASN A 11 10.62 -12.66 0.45
N ILE A 12 11.11 -12.09 -0.65
CA ILE A 12 10.25 -11.56 -1.73
C ILE A 12 9.47 -12.70 -2.38
N LEU A 13 10.17 -13.79 -2.74
CA LEU A 13 9.55 -14.93 -3.40
C LEU A 13 8.54 -15.61 -2.49
N ASP A 14 8.87 -15.85 -1.23
CA ASP A 14 7.96 -16.41 -0.24
C ASP A 14 6.72 -15.54 -0.02
N TRP A 15 6.88 -14.20 0.07
CA TRP A 15 5.74 -13.31 0.20
C TRP A 15 4.81 -13.37 -1.02
N VAL A 16 5.38 -13.37 -2.22
CA VAL A 16 4.62 -13.43 -3.47
C VAL A 16 3.87 -14.75 -3.61
N GLU A 17 4.53 -15.87 -3.32
CA GLU A 17 3.93 -17.19 -3.35
C GLU A 17 2.72 -17.31 -2.41
N ASN A 18 2.85 -16.81 -1.18
CA ASN A 18 1.82 -16.88 -0.15
C ASN A 18 0.64 -15.91 -0.37
N ASN A 19 0.86 -14.77 -1.04
CA ASN A 19 -0.14 -13.70 -1.12
C ASN A 19 -0.68 -13.47 -2.54
N ILE A 20 0.11 -13.76 -3.58
CA ILE A 20 -0.30 -13.57 -4.97
C ILE A 20 -0.55 -14.91 -5.66
N GLY A 21 0.24 -15.91 -5.35
CA GLY A 21 0.08 -17.30 -5.81
C GLY A 21 1.30 -17.89 -6.53
N LEU A 22 1.35 -19.21 -6.54
CA LEU A 22 2.43 -20.01 -7.11
C LEU A 22 2.69 -19.79 -8.61
N ASN A 23 1.66 -19.41 -9.36
CA ASN A 23 1.75 -19.21 -10.81
C ASN A 23 2.14 -17.76 -11.19
N PHE A 24 2.48 -16.92 -10.20
CA PHE A 24 2.90 -15.57 -10.49
C PHE A 24 4.30 -15.56 -11.11
N SER A 25 4.45 -14.79 -12.20
CA SER A 25 5.76 -14.54 -12.81
C SER A 25 6.04 -13.04 -12.85
N PHE A 26 7.21 -12.66 -12.39
CA PHE A 26 7.67 -11.28 -12.50
C PHE A 26 7.88 -10.88 -13.97
N ARG A 27 7.42 -9.69 -14.31
CA ARG A 27 7.82 -9.05 -15.57
C ARG A 27 9.29 -8.66 -15.49
N LYS A 28 9.90 -8.45 -16.66
CA LYS A 28 11.29 -7.97 -16.77
C LYS A 28 11.51 -6.76 -15.83
N TYR A 29 12.57 -6.81 -15.05
CA TYR A 29 13.02 -5.80 -14.09
C TYR A 29 12.15 -5.59 -12.82
N GLN A 30 11.01 -6.25 -12.66
CA GLN A 30 10.19 -6.09 -11.45
C GLN A 30 10.92 -6.59 -10.20
N LEU A 31 11.45 -7.81 -10.26
CA LEU A 31 12.16 -8.41 -9.12
C LEU A 31 13.38 -7.58 -8.74
N GLU A 32 14.17 -7.16 -9.72
CA GLU A 32 15.36 -6.32 -9.50
C GLU A 32 15.00 -4.98 -8.88
N SER A 33 13.89 -4.36 -9.31
CA SER A 33 13.40 -3.11 -8.74
C SER A 33 12.99 -3.27 -7.28
N ILE A 34 12.27 -4.36 -6.95
CA ILE A 34 11.86 -4.67 -5.58
C ILE A 34 13.10 -4.90 -4.70
N MET A 35 14.04 -5.71 -5.17
CA MET A 35 15.30 -5.98 -4.46
C MET A 35 16.10 -4.71 -4.22
N PHE A 36 16.18 -3.82 -5.22
CA PHE A 36 16.85 -2.53 -5.11
C PHE A 36 16.22 -1.66 -4.01
N ILE A 37 14.89 -1.51 -4.01
CA ILE A 37 14.17 -0.72 -3.01
C ILE A 37 14.43 -1.27 -1.61
N ILE A 38 14.20 -2.56 -1.40
CA ILE A 38 14.32 -3.20 -0.09
C ILE A 38 15.76 -3.11 0.42
N LYS A 39 16.75 -3.41 -0.43
CA LYS A 39 18.16 -3.28 -0.07
C LYS A 39 18.53 -1.85 0.29
N SER A 40 18.06 -0.87 -0.49
CA SER A 40 18.34 0.56 -0.23
C SER A 40 17.83 0.99 1.14
N ILE A 41 16.65 0.51 1.56
CA ILE A 41 16.05 0.80 2.86
C ILE A 41 16.78 0.08 3.99
N LEU A 42 17.10 -1.20 3.81
CA LEU A 42 17.58 -2.05 4.90
C LEU A 42 19.08 -1.97 5.12
N ASN A 43 19.86 -1.95 4.04
CA ASN A 43 21.32 -2.05 4.10
C ASN A 43 22.02 -0.72 3.84
N ASP A 44 21.53 0.05 2.89
CA ASP A 44 22.17 1.29 2.47
C ASP A 44 21.68 2.49 3.30
N ASN A 45 20.65 2.30 4.14
CA ASN A 45 20.00 3.31 4.97
C ASN A 45 19.69 4.61 4.20
N ARG A 46 19.21 4.45 2.96
CA ARG A 46 18.91 5.59 2.09
C ARG A 46 17.57 6.21 2.47
N GLU A 47 17.54 7.52 2.59
CA GLU A 47 16.31 8.28 2.84
C GLU A 47 15.39 8.31 1.63
N THR A 48 15.96 8.26 0.42
CA THR A 48 15.20 8.36 -0.84
C THR A 48 15.76 7.41 -1.88
N SER A 49 14.85 6.69 -2.55
CA SER A 49 15.15 5.89 -3.74
C SER A 49 14.15 6.24 -4.84
N ILE A 50 14.64 6.54 -6.04
CA ILE A 50 13.81 6.91 -7.19
C ILE A 50 13.90 5.79 -8.23
N ILE A 51 12.73 5.33 -8.70
CA ILE A 51 12.63 4.36 -9.78
C ILE A 51 11.81 4.97 -10.90
N GLU A 52 12.41 5.05 -12.07
CA GLU A 52 11.72 5.38 -13.30
C GLU A 52 11.34 4.10 -14.02
N ALA A 53 10.06 3.98 -14.38
CA ALA A 53 9.56 2.82 -15.08
C ALA A 53 8.39 3.21 -16.01
N PRO A 54 8.30 2.63 -17.21
CA PRO A 54 7.27 2.96 -18.20
C PRO A 54 5.86 2.61 -17.67
N THR A 55 4.85 3.19 -18.29
CA THR A 55 3.46 2.85 -18.04
C THR A 55 3.23 1.36 -18.34
N GLY A 56 2.47 0.68 -17.50
CA GLY A 56 2.20 -0.76 -17.66
C GLY A 56 3.30 -1.70 -17.12
N SER A 57 4.42 -1.18 -16.61
CA SER A 57 5.49 -2.00 -16.02
C SER A 57 5.10 -2.69 -14.70
N GLY A 58 3.95 -2.31 -14.10
CA GLY A 58 3.48 -2.87 -12.83
C GLY A 58 4.03 -2.16 -11.59
N LYS A 59 4.26 -0.84 -11.66
CA LYS A 59 4.74 -0.02 -10.54
C LYS A 59 3.92 -0.21 -9.26
N SER A 60 2.59 -0.24 -9.39
CA SER A 60 1.69 -0.44 -8.24
C SER A 60 1.92 -1.77 -7.54
N LEU A 61 2.15 -2.83 -8.30
CA LEU A 61 2.48 -4.15 -7.76
C LEU A 61 3.84 -4.15 -7.06
N ILE A 62 4.84 -3.48 -7.63
CA ILE A 62 6.16 -3.32 -6.98
C ILE A 62 5.99 -2.66 -5.60
N CYS A 63 5.20 -1.57 -5.50
CA CYS A 63 4.95 -0.88 -4.24
C CYS A 63 4.28 -1.79 -3.21
N ILE A 64 3.26 -2.57 -3.61
CA ILE A 64 2.54 -3.49 -2.72
C ILE A 64 3.47 -4.60 -2.22
N ILE A 65 4.23 -5.22 -3.11
CA ILE A 65 5.19 -6.28 -2.72
C ILE A 65 6.24 -5.72 -1.76
N CYS A 66 6.83 -4.55 -2.06
CA CYS A 66 7.79 -3.93 -1.15
C CYS A 66 7.18 -3.68 0.24
N ALA A 67 5.97 -3.11 0.30
CA ALA A 67 5.30 -2.81 1.56
C ALA A 67 4.99 -4.10 2.35
N GLY A 68 4.48 -5.13 1.70
CA GLY A 68 4.17 -6.41 2.34
C GLY A 68 5.41 -7.14 2.85
N VAL A 69 6.47 -7.21 2.05
CA VAL A 69 7.75 -7.83 2.45
C VAL A 69 8.39 -7.07 3.61
N LEU A 70 8.43 -5.73 3.54
CA LEU A 70 8.98 -4.90 4.62
C LEU A 70 8.20 -5.08 5.92
N SER A 71 6.88 -5.19 5.85
CA SER A 71 6.03 -5.44 7.01
C SER A 71 6.26 -6.83 7.59
N LYS A 72 6.14 -7.88 6.78
CA LYS A 72 6.16 -9.28 7.23
C LYS A 72 7.52 -9.72 7.78
N TYR A 73 8.61 -9.40 7.08
CA TYR A 73 9.94 -9.94 7.43
C TYR A 73 10.85 -8.96 8.15
N TYR A 74 10.56 -7.68 8.07
CA TYR A 74 11.46 -6.64 8.61
C TYR A 74 10.78 -5.70 9.60
N HIS A 75 9.48 -5.95 9.92
CA HIS A 75 8.69 -5.18 10.88
C HIS A 75 8.72 -3.67 10.61
N LYS A 76 8.68 -3.28 9.32
CA LYS A 76 8.65 -1.89 8.87
C LYS A 76 7.24 -1.53 8.43
N SER A 77 6.70 -0.43 8.95
CA SER A 77 5.46 0.16 8.44
C SER A 77 5.71 0.90 7.14
N SER A 78 4.79 0.80 6.20
CA SER A 78 4.87 1.45 4.89
C SER A 78 3.60 2.23 4.59
N TYR A 79 3.74 3.36 3.88
CA TYR A 79 2.63 4.16 3.40
C TYR A 79 2.74 4.33 1.89
N ILE A 80 1.69 3.96 1.16
CA ILE A 80 1.59 4.19 -0.28
C ILE A 80 0.70 5.40 -0.49
N LEU A 81 1.29 6.49 -1.01
CA LEU A 81 0.58 7.73 -1.28
C LEU A 81 0.18 7.79 -2.76
N CYS A 82 -1.08 8.08 -3.02
CA CYS A 82 -1.64 8.20 -4.36
C CYS A 82 -1.99 9.65 -4.68
N SER A 83 -1.69 10.08 -5.90
CA SER A 83 -1.95 11.45 -6.36
C SER A 83 -3.43 11.74 -6.60
N ASP A 84 -4.23 10.71 -6.89
CA ASP A 84 -5.63 10.84 -7.24
C ASP A 84 -6.47 9.63 -6.77
N LEU A 85 -7.80 9.79 -6.83
CA LEU A 85 -8.74 8.77 -6.40
C LEU A 85 -8.80 7.55 -7.32
N PHE A 86 -8.50 7.72 -8.60
CA PHE A 86 -8.52 6.59 -9.53
C PHE A 86 -7.38 5.62 -9.20
N LEU A 87 -6.19 6.15 -8.98
CA LEU A 87 -5.04 5.35 -8.57
C LEU A 87 -5.27 4.71 -7.19
N TRP A 88 -5.85 5.47 -6.24
CA TRP A 88 -6.24 4.93 -4.94
C TRP A 88 -7.21 3.74 -5.09
N GLN A 89 -8.24 3.86 -5.94
CA GLN A 89 -9.20 2.78 -6.18
C GLN A 89 -8.52 1.54 -6.76
N GLN A 90 -7.59 1.72 -7.71
CA GLN A 90 -6.82 0.60 -8.26
C GLN A 90 -6.03 -0.16 -7.18
N TYR A 91 -5.44 0.55 -6.21
CA TYR A 91 -4.76 -0.11 -5.08
C TYR A 91 -5.73 -0.84 -4.18
N ALA A 92 -6.87 -0.23 -3.84
CA ALA A 92 -7.90 -0.85 -3.01
C ALA A 92 -8.45 -2.13 -3.66
N ASP A 93 -8.83 -2.05 -4.94
CA ASP A 93 -9.33 -3.19 -5.71
C ASP A 93 -8.31 -4.34 -5.79
N PHE A 94 -7.01 -4.00 -5.90
CA PHE A 94 -5.95 -5.00 -5.93
C PHE A 94 -5.78 -5.68 -4.56
N ILE A 95 -5.77 -4.89 -3.48
CA ILE A 95 -5.68 -5.38 -2.09
C ILE A 95 -6.85 -6.31 -1.78
N ASP A 96 -8.07 -5.90 -2.11
CA ASP A 96 -9.28 -6.69 -1.89
C ASP A 96 -9.28 -7.98 -2.73
N LYS A 97 -8.94 -7.88 -4.01
CA LYS A 97 -8.86 -9.04 -4.92
C LYS A 97 -7.85 -10.09 -4.47
N MET A 98 -6.74 -9.66 -3.89
CA MET A 98 -5.68 -10.54 -3.39
C MET A 98 -5.88 -10.91 -1.92
N SER A 99 -6.95 -10.43 -1.27
CA SER A 99 -7.22 -10.67 0.16
C SER A 99 -6.05 -10.32 1.08
N LEU A 100 -5.39 -9.20 0.80
CA LEU A 100 -4.23 -8.73 1.57
C LEU A 100 -4.69 -8.01 2.84
N TYR A 101 -5.17 -8.76 3.83
CA TYR A 101 -5.78 -8.23 5.06
C TYR A 101 -4.83 -7.44 5.96
N GLU A 102 -3.52 -7.56 5.76
CA GLU A 102 -2.51 -6.74 6.44
C GLU A 102 -2.44 -5.30 5.94
N PHE A 103 -3.09 -4.99 4.81
CA PHE A 103 -3.17 -3.64 4.27
C PHE A 103 -4.45 -2.94 4.71
N GLY A 104 -4.29 -1.76 5.31
CA GLY A 104 -5.38 -0.81 5.52
C GLY A 104 -5.31 0.31 4.48
N TYR A 105 -6.44 0.94 4.16
CA TYR A 105 -6.46 2.08 3.25
C TYR A 105 -7.39 3.19 3.71
N ILE A 106 -7.00 4.43 3.46
CA ILE A 106 -7.72 5.64 3.86
C ILE A 106 -7.93 6.53 2.64
N LYS A 107 -9.18 6.91 2.38
CA LYS A 107 -9.49 7.95 1.38
C LYS A 107 -9.14 9.33 1.91
N GLY A 108 -8.30 10.05 1.20
CA GLY A 108 -7.72 11.30 1.67
C GLY A 108 -8.66 12.50 1.78
N ALA A 109 -9.84 12.51 1.18
CA ALA A 109 -10.74 13.67 1.20
C ALA A 109 -12.07 13.35 1.88
N ILE A 110 -12.52 14.26 2.75
CA ILE A 110 -13.79 14.17 3.50
C ILE A 110 -14.99 13.94 2.56
N GLY A 111 -14.95 14.51 1.35
CA GLY A 111 -16.01 14.38 0.35
C GLY A 111 -16.18 12.96 -0.23
N ASN A 112 -15.25 12.05 0.03
CA ASN A 112 -15.21 10.72 -0.57
C ASN A 112 -15.85 9.63 0.30
N TYR A 113 -16.38 9.99 1.47
CA TYR A 113 -17.03 9.06 2.38
C TYR A 113 -18.54 9.20 2.33
N THR A 114 -19.26 8.09 2.25
CA THR A 114 -20.71 8.06 2.42
C THR A 114 -21.06 8.45 3.85
N CYS A 115 -22.06 9.33 4.02
CA CYS A 115 -22.47 9.75 5.34
C CYS A 115 -23.15 8.61 6.10
N PHE A 116 -22.56 8.16 7.19
CA PHE A 116 -23.09 7.09 8.04
C PHE A 116 -24.41 7.47 8.72
N VAL A 117 -24.61 8.77 8.99
CA VAL A 117 -25.79 9.25 9.73
C VAL A 117 -27.03 9.30 8.83
N ASN A 118 -26.88 9.78 7.60
CA ASN A 118 -28.02 10.01 6.71
C ASN A 118 -28.19 8.97 5.59
N LYS A 119 -27.27 7.99 5.48
CA LYS A 119 -27.27 6.95 4.42
C LYS A 119 -27.48 7.49 2.99
N GLN A 120 -27.24 8.78 2.78
CA GLN A 120 -27.33 9.46 1.49
C GLN A 120 -25.92 9.79 1.01
N ASP A 121 -25.72 9.92 -0.30
CA ASP A 121 -24.46 10.30 -0.93
C ASP A 121 -24.02 11.74 -0.65
N LEU A 122 -24.32 12.26 0.54
CA LEU A 122 -23.93 13.57 1.00
C LEU A 122 -22.49 13.49 1.53
N SER A 123 -21.59 14.10 0.80
CA SER A 123 -20.20 14.26 1.25
C SER A 123 -20.15 14.98 2.60
N CYS A 124 -19.27 14.53 3.49
CA CYS A 124 -19.06 15.16 4.81
C CYS A 124 -18.75 16.67 4.73
N GLY A 125 -18.25 17.16 3.60
CA GLY A 125 -18.02 18.59 3.36
C GLY A 125 -19.30 19.46 3.30
N ARG A 126 -20.46 18.85 3.10
CA ARG A 126 -21.78 19.53 3.10
C ARG A 126 -22.62 19.22 4.33
N CYS A 127 -22.10 18.43 5.26
CA CYS A 127 -22.83 18.01 6.45
C CYS A 127 -22.83 19.10 7.50
N LYS A 128 -24.02 19.49 7.99
CA LYS A 128 -24.16 20.45 9.10
C LYS A 128 -23.53 19.95 10.41
N LEU A 129 -23.32 18.62 10.54
CA LEU A 129 -22.65 17.98 11.68
C LEU A 129 -21.12 17.96 11.56
N ALA A 130 -20.54 18.34 10.41
CA ALA A 130 -19.09 18.41 10.23
C ALA A 130 -18.39 19.48 11.09
N LYS A 131 -19.16 20.28 11.84
CA LYS A 131 -18.65 21.18 12.88
C LYS A 131 -18.33 20.49 14.21
N VAL A 132 -18.72 19.24 14.38
CA VAL A 132 -18.34 18.42 15.54
C VAL A 132 -16.89 17.98 15.32
N SER A 133 -16.02 18.38 16.24
CA SER A 133 -14.57 18.26 16.12
C SER A 133 -14.12 16.88 15.65
N TYR A 134 -13.19 16.84 14.72
CA TYR A 134 -12.53 15.65 14.15
C TYR A 134 -12.06 14.61 15.19
N GLY A 135 -11.83 15.00 16.43
CA GLY A 135 -11.45 14.13 17.54
C GLY A 135 -12.55 13.15 17.96
N GLN A 136 -13.81 13.53 17.85
CA GLN A 136 -14.92 12.69 18.33
C GLN A 136 -15.39 11.64 17.31
N LEU A 137 -15.09 11.84 16.01
CA LEU A 137 -15.39 10.86 14.95
C LEU A 137 -14.32 9.77 14.85
N ARG A 138 -13.11 10.03 15.34
CA ARG A 138 -11.98 9.12 15.31
C ARG A 138 -12.13 7.93 16.26
N ASP A 139 -12.88 8.09 17.34
CA ASP A 139 -12.96 7.10 18.43
C ASP A 139 -14.04 6.03 18.24
N LYS A 140 -14.88 6.12 17.23
CA LYS A 140 -16.06 5.25 17.21
C LYS A 140 -16.11 4.14 16.15
N ASN A 141 -15.38 4.15 15.04
CA ASN A 141 -15.54 3.06 14.04
C ASN A 141 -14.44 2.96 12.98
N TRP A 142 -13.18 2.92 13.36
CA TRP A 142 -12.13 2.52 12.43
C TRP A 142 -11.47 1.23 12.93
N ARG A 143 -12.08 0.12 12.62
CA ARG A 143 -11.45 -1.20 12.52
C ARG A 143 -11.71 -1.75 11.15
#